data_6e8bb97c3c9b0c38c8d83ed75bcd0d0c
#
_entry.id   6e8bb97c3c9b0c38c8d83ed75bcd0d0c
#
_cell.length_a   1.000
_cell.length_b   1.000
_cell.length_c   1.000
_cell.angle_alpha   90.00
_cell.angle_beta   90.00
_cell.angle_gamma   90.00
#
_symmetry.space_group_name_H-M   'P 1'
#
loop_
_entity.id
_entity.type
_entity.pdbx_description
1 polymer ?
#
loop_
_entity_poly.entity_id
_entity_poly.type
_entity_poly.pdbx_seq_one_letter_code
_entity_poly.pdbx_strand_id
1 'polypeptide(L)'
;MKVDRLVSILMVLLEKRRVSAQELAETFEVSIRTIYRDIDAICMAGIPISATSGVGGGFEIMPGFKLDKNVFSTNDLSALLMGLSSLSNVVQNNELVHTLAKIKNFIPAEHATAIEMKANQIYIDIHPWMSNPYMKECLEIIKKALAQRHTISFLYIDHQGNQLQRTVEPYQLVSKNGHWYLYGYCYLRNDYRLFKLSRMIGAKMCEEFYTPKDFPKPRLNIDDIASTLQITITLRIHKSIMERVLDYCPFEQFMSDGDSHYIVSFPFIDRDYYYDMLLSLGDKCECLEPAYIREKLQEKIKKLSAIYQ
;
A
#
# COMPACT_ATOMS: atom_id res chain seq x y z
N MET A 1 21.12 10.41 10.56
CA MET A 1 21.00 11.68 9.75
C MET A 1 20.54 12.82 10.66
N LYS A 2 20.43 14.10 10.18
CA LYS A 2 20.19 15.25 11.11
C LYS A 2 18.83 15.16 11.83
N VAL A 3 17.76 14.79 11.14
CA VAL A 3 16.41 14.71 11.71
C VAL A 3 16.31 13.61 12.77
N ASP A 4 16.89 12.44 12.52
CA ASP A 4 16.91 11.32 13.47
C ASP A 4 17.58 11.72 14.79
N ARG A 5 18.69 12.48 14.69
CA ARG A 5 19.41 12.99 15.86
C ARG A 5 18.57 14.02 16.64
N LEU A 6 17.90 14.94 15.97
CA LEU A 6 17.01 15.91 16.63
C LEU A 6 15.91 15.22 17.43
N VAL A 7 15.26 14.22 16.85
CA VAL A 7 14.23 13.42 17.52
C VAL A 7 14.83 12.64 18.70
N SER A 8 16.00 12.03 18.54
CA SER A 8 16.66 11.28 19.60
C SER A 8 17.11 12.18 20.75
N ILE A 9 17.63 13.37 20.47
CA ILE A 9 17.94 14.38 21.52
C ILE A 9 16.68 14.73 22.31
N LEU A 10 15.56 14.99 21.60
CA LEU A 10 14.30 15.31 22.25
C LEU A 10 13.82 14.16 23.15
N MET A 11 13.93 12.90 22.70
CA MET A 11 13.56 11.73 23.52
C MET A 11 14.42 11.61 24.78
N VAL A 12 15.73 11.84 24.68
CA VAL A 12 16.63 11.85 25.83
C VAL A 12 16.25 12.95 26.83
N LEU A 13 15.91 14.16 26.35
CA LEU A 13 15.47 15.28 27.19
C LEU A 13 14.10 15.05 27.84
N LEU A 14 13.23 14.26 27.22
CA LEU A 14 11.93 13.85 27.77
C LEU A 14 12.08 12.78 28.86
N GLU A 15 13.07 11.90 28.72
CA GLU A 15 13.33 10.81 29.66
C GLU A 15 14.16 11.28 30.88
N LYS A 16 15.19 12.07 30.60
CA LYS A 16 16.10 12.59 31.65
C LYS A 16 15.73 14.03 31.99
N ARG A 17 15.65 14.33 33.29
CA ARG A 17 15.30 15.68 33.78
C ARG A 17 16.28 16.75 33.30
N ARG A 18 17.57 16.41 33.17
CA ARG A 18 18.64 17.32 32.71
C ARG A 18 19.77 16.51 32.07
N VAL A 19 20.33 16.99 30.97
CA VAL A 19 21.44 16.33 30.26
C VAL A 19 22.45 17.38 29.80
N SER A 20 23.74 17.14 30.03
CA SER A 20 24.80 18.06 29.64
C SER A 20 25.06 18.04 28.13
N ALA A 21 25.60 19.16 27.62
CA ALA A 21 26.01 19.24 26.20
C ALA A 21 27.09 18.21 25.85
N GLN A 22 27.95 17.89 26.82
CA GLN A 22 28.99 16.90 26.63
C GLN A 22 28.45 15.47 26.58
N GLU A 23 27.50 15.13 27.44
CA GLU A 23 26.85 13.81 27.43
C GLU A 23 26.08 13.57 26.11
N LEU A 24 25.38 14.61 25.61
CA LEU A 24 24.72 14.51 24.30
C LEU A 24 25.74 14.39 23.17
N ALA A 25 26.83 15.14 23.20
CA ALA A 25 27.88 15.08 22.20
C ALA A 25 28.55 13.69 22.12
N GLU A 26 28.80 13.07 23.27
CA GLU A 26 29.34 11.71 23.39
C GLU A 26 28.31 10.65 22.92
N THR A 27 27.05 10.78 23.34
CA THR A 27 25.97 9.84 22.97
C THR A 27 25.71 9.80 21.48
N PHE A 28 25.78 10.96 20.82
CA PHE A 28 25.47 11.08 19.39
C PHE A 28 26.71 11.22 18.49
N GLU A 29 27.91 11.06 19.05
CA GLU A 29 29.19 11.10 18.33
C GLU A 29 29.37 12.38 17.48
N VAL A 30 28.97 13.53 18.04
CA VAL A 30 29.07 14.86 17.38
C VAL A 30 29.78 15.88 18.28
N SER A 31 30.19 17.00 17.70
CA SER A 31 30.77 18.09 18.47
C SER A 31 29.73 18.78 19.37
N ILE A 32 30.19 19.32 20.51
CA ILE A 32 29.35 20.13 21.41
C ILE A 32 28.67 21.29 20.64
N ARG A 33 29.38 21.90 19.68
CA ARG A 33 28.84 22.95 18.84
C ARG A 33 27.65 22.47 17.99
N THR A 34 27.70 21.21 17.54
CA THR A 34 26.59 20.59 16.80
C THR A 34 25.37 20.40 17.71
N ILE A 35 25.59 19.98 18.97
CA ILE A 35 24.51 19.85 19.96
C ILE A 35 23.82 21.19 20.21
N TYR A 36 24.56 22.28 20.44
CA TYR A 36 23.95 23.60 20.61
C TYR A 36 23.09 24.00 19.42
N ARG A 37 23.58 23.77 18.21
CA ARG A 37 22.85 24.06 16.98
C ARG A 37 21.59 23.17 16.82
N ASP A 38 21.67 21.95 17.27
CA ASP A 38 20.52 21.04 17.25
C ASP A 38 19.48 21.43 18.32
N ILE A 39 19.92 21.83 19.51
CA ILE A 39 19.04 22.40 20.56
C ILE A 39 18.35 23.67 20.08
N ASP A 40 19.08 24.59 19.42
CA ASP A 40 18.49 25.78 18.84
C ASP A 40 17.42 25.43 17.81
N ALA A 41 17.67 24.42 16.96
CA ALA A 41 16.69 23.96 15.98
C ALA A 41 15.43 23.37 16.64
N ILE A 42 15.57 22.65 17.75
CA ILE A 42 14.46 22.12 18.54
C ILE A 42 13.68 23.26 19.20
N CYS A 43 14.38 24.28 19.73
CA CYS A 43 13.74 25.48 20.28
C CYS A 43 12.96 26.24 19.21
N MET A 44 13.53 26.41 18.02
CA MET A 44 12.84 27.05 16.88
C MET A 44 11.61 26.26 16.41
N ALA A 45 11.59 24.94 16.64
CA ALA A 45 10.43 24.10 16.39
C ALA A 45 9.34 24.21 17.48
N GLY A 46 9.50 25.14 18.44
CA GLY A 46 8.50 25.45 19.48
C GLY A 46 8.63 24.64 20.77
N ILE A 47 9.72 23.89 20.97
CA ILE A 47 9.96 23.14 22.20
C ILE A 47 10.87 23.95 23.11
N PRO A 48 10.38 24.51 24.25
CA PRO A 48 11.17 25.35 25.12
C PRO A 48 12.17 24.54 25.91
N ILE A 49 13.45 24.66 25.55
CA ILE A 49 14.57 24.07 26.27
C ILE A 49 15.29 25.18 27.05
N SER A 50 15.46 24.98 28.34
CA SER A 50 16.32 25.83 29.16
C SER A 50 17.74 25.28 29.22
N ALA A 51 18.71 26.18 29.12
CA ALA A 51 20.14 25.86 29.29
C ALA A 51 20.65 26.48 30.60
N THR A 52 21.23 25.63 31.49
CA THR A 52 21.86 26.08 32.74
C THR A 52 23.36 25.92 32.60
N SER A 53 24.12 26.97 32.93
CA SER A 53 25.58 26.96 32.88
C SER A 53 26.18 26.51 34.21
N GLY A 54 27.41 26.01 34.22
CA GLY A 54 28.21 25.68 35.42
C GLY A 54 28.26 24.19 35.75
N VAL A 55 28.82 23.89 36.92
CA VAL A 55 28.96 22.50 37.40
C VAL A 55 27.57 21.92 37.67
N GLY A 56 27.22 20.85 36.95
CA GLY A 56 25.87 20.26 36.96
C GLY A 56 24.87 20.96 36.01
N GLY A 57 25.34 21.86 35.15
CA GLY A 57 24.55 22.49 34.09
C GLY A 57 24.20 21.53 32.97
N GLY A 58 23.29 21.94 32.12
CA GLY A 58 22.83 21.16 30.97
C GLY A 58 21.54 21.72 30.39
N PHE A 59 20.98 20.96 29.47
CA PHE A 59 19.71 21.21 28.85
C PHE A 59 18.58 20.49 29.57
N GLU A 60 17.47 21.15 29.76
CA GLU A 60 16.24 20.54 30.26
C GLU A 60 15.02 21.16 29.56
N ILE A 61 13.99 20.39 29.35
CA ILE A 61 12.71 20.92 28.90
C ILE A 61 12.10 21.72 30.04
N MET A 62 11.65 22.94 29.77
CA MET A 62 11.12 23.83 30.81
C MET A 62 10.03 23.17 31.64
N PRO A 63 10.07 23.29 32.98
CA PRO A 63 9.05 22.76 33.87
C PRO A 63 7.65 23.32 33.48
N GLY A 64 6.70 22.40 33.26
CA GLY A 64 5.37 22.79 32.78
C GLY A 64 5.18 22.69 31.27
N PHE A 65 6.22 22.55 30.48
CA PHE A 65 6.09 22.12 29.10
C PHE A 65 5.69 20.63 29.10
N LYS A 66 4.43 20.40 29.03
CA LYS A 66 3.92 19.13 28.53
C LYS A 66 4.03 19.25 27.02
N LEU A 67 4.64 18.26 26.36
CA LEU A 67 4.40 18.08 24.92
C LEU A 67 2.88 18.23 24.80
N ASP A 68 2.47 19.39 24.32
CA ASP A 68 1.07 19.73 24.28
C ASP A 68 0.43 18.61 23.48
N LYS A 69 -0.74 18.12 23.94
CA LYS A 69 -1.53 17.14 23.18
C LYS A 69 -1.80 17.63 21.73
N ASN A 70 -1.39 18.85 21.43
CA ASN A 70 -1.49 19.58 20.19
C ASN A 70 -0.33 19.41 19.19
N VAL A 71 0.59 18.44 19.38
CA VAL A 71 1.60 18.10 18.37
C VAL A 71 0.91 17.68 17.06
N PHE A 72 -0.28 17.12 17.16
CA PHE A 72 -1.12 16.79 16.01
C PHE A 72 -2.36 17.71 16.01
N SER A 73 -2.60 18.36 14.89
CA SER A 73 -3.87 19.07 14.67
C SER A 73 -5.03 18.08 14.61
N THR A 74 -6.26 18.56 14.78
CA THR A 74 -7.47 17.74 14.60
C THR A 74 -7.53 17.07 13.22
N ASN A 75 -6.97 17.73 12.20
CA ASN A 75 -6.86 17.17 10.85
C ASN A 75 -5.85 16.02 10.78
N ASP A 76 -4.70 16.17 11.44
CA ASP A 76 -3.68 15.12 11.48
C ASP A 76 -4.19 13.88 12.21
N LEU A 77 -4.85 14.05 13.36
CA LEU A 77 -5.44 12.96 14.11
C LEU A 77 -6.55 12.25 13.30
N SER A 78 -7.38 13.01 12.59
CA SER A 78 -8.41 12.44 11.71
C SER A 78 -7.79 11.61 10.58
N ALA A 79 -6.75 12.11 9.93
CA ALA A 79 -6.05 11.42 8.86
C ALA A 79 -5.33 10.15 9.35
N LEU A 80 -4.68 10.22 10.52
CA LEU A 80 -4.04 9.06 11.15
C LEU A 80 -5.06 7.97 11.51
N LEU A 81 -6.18 8.36 12.13
CA LEU A 81 -7.25 7.42 12.49
C LEU A 81 -7.86 6.77 11.25
N MET A 82 -8.15 7.54 10.21
CA MET A 82 -8.67 7.03 8.93
C MET A 82 -7.72 6.00 8.31
N GLY A 83 -6.44 6.36 8.17
CA GLY A 83 -5.44 5.47 7.58
C GLY A 83 -5.22 4.20 8.38
N LEU A 84 -5.05 4.30 9.69
CA LEU A 84 -4.81 3.15 10.55
C LEU A 84 -6.05 2.26 10.72
N SER A 85 -7.26 2.84 10.77
CA SER A 85 -8.50 2.06 10.81
C SER A 85 -8.69 1.23 9.54
N SER A 86 -8.39 1.82 8.38
CA SER A 86 -8.45 1.12 7.09
C SER A 86 -7.44 -0.05 7.03
N LEU A 87 -6.22 0.15 7.57
CA LEU A 87 -5.20 -0.89 7.62
C LEU A 87 -5.50 -1.97 8.67
N SER A 88 -6.12 -1.63 9.82
CA SER A 88 -6.39 -2.59 10.89
C SER A 88 -7.36 -3.70 10.45
N ASN A 89 -8.31 -3.36 9.60
CA ASN A 89 -9.26 -4.31 9.01
C ASN A 89 -8.56 -5.33 8.10
N VAL A 90 -7.43 -4.94 7.51
CA VAL A 90 -6.70 -5.73 6.51
C VAL A 90 -5.61 -6.59 7.14
N VAL A 91 -4.86 -6.02 8.07
CA VAL A 91 -3.65 -6.66 8.61
C VAL A 91 -3.96 -7.51 9.84
N GLN A 92 -5.14 -7.34 10.47
CA GLN A 92 -5.55 -8.03 11.70
C GLN A 92 -4.40 -8.12 12.73
N ASN A 93 -3.70 -7.02 12.95
CA ASN A 93 -2.56 -6.94 13.85
C ASN A 93 -2.98 -6.28 15.17
N ASN A 94 -2.81 -7.00 16.27
CA ASN A 94 -3.10 -6.48 17.62
C ASN A 94 -2.29 -5.21 17.93
N GLU A 95 -1.08 -5.07 17.39
CA GLU A 95 -0.26 -3.86 17.55
C GLU A 95 -0.93 -2.62 16.94
N LEU A 96 -1.59 -2.75 15.78
CA LEU A 96 -2.34 -1.66 15.16
C LEU A 96 -3.55 -1.26 16.02
N VAL A 97 -4.25 -2.23 16.59
CA VAL A 97 -5.38 -1.97 17.51
C VAL A 97 -4.89 -1.21 18.75
N HIS A 98 -3.77 -1.64 19.35
CA HIS A 98 -3.16 -0.93 20.47
C HIS A 98 -2.66 0.46 20.09
N THR A 99 -2.10 0.62 18.89
CA THR A 99 -1.66 1.93 18.38
C THR A 99 -2.84 2.87 18.16
N LEU A 100 -3.93 2.39 17.59
CA LEU A 100 -5.18 3.15 17.45
C LEU A 100 -5.72 3.60 18.81
N ALA A 101 -5.73 2.71 19.81
CA ALA A 101 -6.17 3.06 21.16
C ALA A 101 -5.27 4.14 21.79
N LYS A 102 -3.95 4.08 21.60
CA LYS A 102 -3.01 5.11 22.05
C LYS A 102 -3.30 6.45 21.37
N ILE A 103 -3.46 6.47 20.04
CA ILE A 103 -3.77 7.70 19.29
C ILE A 103 -5.09 8.32 19.77
N LYS A 104 -6.10 7.50 20.03
CA LYS A 104 -7.37 7.99 20.59
C LYS A 104 -7.20 8.69 21.92
N ASN A 105 -6.23 8.29 22.75
CA ASN A 105 -5.94 8.96 24.02
C ASN A 105 -5.29 10.34 23.88
N PHE A 106 -4.74 10.68 22.71
CA PHE A 106 -4.25 12.03 22.40
C PHE A 106 -5.35 12.99 21.94
N ILE A 107 -6.56 12.48 21.70
CA ILE A 107 -7.69 13.30 21.25
C ILE A 107 -8.28 14.04 22.45
N PRO A 108 -8.32 15.39 22.43
CA PRO A 108 -9.04 16.15 23.43
C PRO A 108 -10.53 15.78 23.41
N ALA A 109 -11.14 15.61 24.60
CA ALA A 109 -12.55 15.17 24.72
C ALA A 109 -13.53 16.08 23.95
N GLU A 110 -13.23 17.37 23.88
CA GLU A 110 -14.00 18.39 23.17
C GLU A 110 -14.01 18.21 21.64
N HIS A 111 -12.98 17.54 21.08
CA HIS A 111 -12.84 17.31 19.64
C HIS A 111 -13.07 15.84 19.23
N ALA A 112 -13.29 14.94 20.18
CA ALA A 112 -13.36 13.50 19.92
C ALA A 112 -14.45 13.16 18.89
N THR A 113 -15.66 13.66 19.08
CA THR A 113 -16.78 13.41 18.17
C THR A 113 -16.51 13.93 16.76
N ALA A 114 -15.96 15.15 16.63
CA ALA A 114 -15.68 15.76 15.33
C ALA A 114 -14.59 15.00 14.58
N ILE A 115 -13.54 14.55 15.29
CA ILE A 115 -12.43 13.77 14.73
C ILE A 115 -12.93 12.39 14.30
N GLU A 116 -13.74 11.70 15.12
CA GLU A 116 -14.29 10.39 14.77
C GLU A 116 -15.26 10.48 13.60
N MET A 117 -16.12 11.47 13.55
CA MET A 117 -17.01 11.71 12.40
C MET A 117 -16.19 11.91 11.11
N LYS A 118 -15.12 12.70 11.18
CA LYS A 118 -14.25 12.97 10.03
C LYS A 118 -13.44 11.74 9.62
N ALA A 119 -12.93 10.96 10.56
CA ALA A 119 -12.21 9.73 10.31
C ALA A 119 -13.10 8.66 9.66
N ASN A 120 -14.40 8.68 9.96
CA ASN A 120 -15.37 7.73 9.40
C ASN A 120 -15.98 8.17 8.06
N GLN A 121 -15.63 9.36 7.54
CA GLN A 121 -16.12 9.82 6.22
C GLN A 121 -15.62 9.00 5.04
N ILE A 122 -14.46 8.37 5.19
CA ILE A 122 -13.89 7.49 4.16
C ILE A 122 -13.64 6.12 4.79
N TYR A 123 -14.30 5.12 4.26
CA TYR A 123 -14.08 3.71 4.62
C TYR A 123 -13.44 3.00 3.44
N ILE A 124 -12.27 2.38 3.66
CA ILE A 124 -11.56 1.64 2.64
C ILE A 124 -11.66 0.15 2.98
N ASP A 125 -12.43 -0.58 2.20
CA ASP A 125 -12.49 -2.04 2.27
C ASP A 125 -11.70 -2.62 1.09
N ILE A 126 -10.59 -3.27 1.41
CA ILE A 126 -9.74 -3.93 0.41
C ILE A 126 -9.93 -5.45 0.40
N HIS A 127 -10.96 -5.95 1.10
CA HIS A 127 -11.28 -7.37 1.06
C HIS A 127 -12.07 -7.67 -0.23
N PRO A 128 -11.70 -8.72 -0.98
CA PRO A 128 -12.53 -9.17 -2.08
C PRO A 128 -13.85 -9.73 -1.55
N TRP A 129 -14.95 -9.47 -2.25
CA TRP A 129 -16.28 -10.01 -1.91
C TRP A 129 -16.30 -11.53 -1.71
N MET A 130 -15.39 -12.25 -2.37
CA MET A 130 -15.18 -13.68 -2.21
C MET A 130 -13.73 -13.91 -1.75
N SER A 131 -13.55 -14.21 -0.46
CA SER A 131 -12.23 -14.53 0.10
C SER A 131 -11.95 -16.02 -0.01
N ASN A 132 -10.77 -16.37 -0.51
CA ASN A 132 -10.27 -17.73 -0.40
C ASN A 132 -9.69 -17.94 1.01
N PRO A 133 -10.22 -18.83 1.86
CA PRO A 133 -9.71 -19.07 3.22
C PRO A 133 -8.22 -19.39 3.26
N TYR A 134 -7.71 -20.06 2.24
CA TYR A 134 -6.29 -20.39 2.07
C TYR A 134 -5.39 -19.16 1.97
N MET A 135 -5.92 -18.04 1.48
CA MET A 135 -5.16 -16.81 1.34
C MET A 135 -4.79 -16.19 2.69
N LYS A 136 -5.63 -16.39 3.71
CA LYS A 136 -5.35 -15.91 5.08
C LYS A 136 -4.17 -16.64 5.69
N GLU A 137 -4.11 -17.96 5.54
CA GLU A 137 -2.98 -18.78 6.02
C GLU A 137 -1.68 -18.39 5.30
N CYS A 138 -1.73 -18.26 3.99
CA CYS A 138 -0.58 -17.83 3.19
C CYS A 138 -0.04 -16.45 3.61
N LEU A 139 -0.94 -15.48 3.87
CA LEU A 139 -0.57 -14.16 4.37
C LEU A 139 0.17 -14.24 5.72
N GLU A 140 -0.32 -15.05 6.66
CA GLU A 140 0.31 -15.19 7.97
C GLU A 140 1.69 -15.86 7.88
N ILE A 141 1.85 -16.86 7.02
CA ILE A 141 3.16 -17.47 6.76
C ILE A 141 4.15 -16.44 6.21
N ILE A 142 3.71 -15.64 5.23
CA ILE A 142 4.57 -14.62 4.61
C ILE A 142 4.93 -13.52 5.61
N LYS A 143 3.97 -13.05 6.43
CA LYS A 143 4.25 -12.05 7.49
C LYS A 143 5.31 -12.56 8.47
N LYS A 144 5.20 -13.81 8.92
CA LYS A 144 6.20 -14.43 9.80
C LYS A 144 7.57 -14.51 9.13
N ALA A 145 7.61 -14.96 7.88
CA ALA A 145 8.85 -15.08 7.12
C ALA A 145 9.53 -13.71 6.90
N LEU A 146 8.74 -12.66 6.61
CA LEU A 146 9.23 -11.28 6.52
C LEU A 146 9.83 -10.79 7.85
N ALA A 147 9.11 -10.99 8.96
CA ALA A 147 9.55 -10.55 10.28
C ALA A 147 10.83 -11.27 10.75
N GLN A 148 10.95 -12.56 10.44
CA GLN A 148 12.04 -13.42 10.88
C GLN A 148 13.15 -13.55 9.84
N ARG A 149 13.00 -12.95 8.66
CA ARG A 149 13.96 -13.00 7.53
C ARG A 149 14.25 -14.42 7.03
N HIS A 150 13.22 -15.27 7.03
CA HIS A 150 13.31 -16.60 6.46
C HIS A 150 12.89 -16.62 4.99
N THR A 151 13.49 -17.50 4.21
CA THR A 151 13.01 -17.79 2.87
C THR A 151 11.67 -18.53 2.92
N ILE A 152 10.91 -18.48 1.84
CA ILE A 152 9.67 -19.24 1.69
C ILE A 152 9.73 -20.10 0.46
N SER A 153 9.09 -21.26 0.50
CA SER A 153 8.91 -22.13 -0.63
C SER A 153 7.43 -22.40 -0.90
N PHE A 154 7.06 -22.50 -2.16
CA PHE A 154 5.69 -22.74 -2.62
C PHE A 154 5.66 -23.25 -4.06
N LEU A 155 4.61 -23.96 -4.42
CA LEU A 155 4.30 -24.28 -5.80
C LEU A 155 3.55 -23.08 -6.43
N TYR A 156 4.04 -22.57 -7.54
CA TYR A 156 3.44 -21.41 -8.21
C TYR A 156 2.83 -21.80 -9.54
N ILE A 157 1.56 -21.43 -9.73
CA ILE A 157 0.84 -21.62 -10.98
C ILE A 157 1.01 -20.38 -11.84
N ASP A 158 1.61 -20.51 -13.02
CA ASP A 158 1.73 -19.40 -13.98
C ASP A 158 0.41 -19.14 -14.72
N HIS A 159 0.42 -18.18 -15.64
CA HIS A 159 -0.76 -17.81 -16.45
C HIS A 159 -1.14 -18.89 -17.48
N GLN A 160 -0.26 -19.83 -17.78
CA GLN A 160 -0.50 -20.95 -18.68
C GLN A 160 -0.94 -22.23 -17.94
N GLY A 161 -1.03 -22.17 -16.60
CA GLY A 161 -1.37 -23.34 -15.78
C GLY A 161 -0.17 -24.21 -15.40
N ASN A 162 1.06 -23.87 -15.83
CA ASN A 162 2.24 -24.62 -15.46
C ASN A 162 2.56 -24.44 -13.98
N GLN A 163 2.94 -25.52 -13.32
CA GLN A 163 3.24 -25.55 -11.91
C GLN A 163 4.75 -25.69 -11.70
N LEU A 164 5.34 -24.73 -11.00
CA LEU A 164 6.78 -24.72 -10.75
C LEU A 164 7.05 -24.38 -9.28
N GLN A 165 7.92 -25.20 -8.66
CA GLN A 165 8.41 -24.93 -7.31
C GLN A 165 9.23 -23.63 -7.31
N ARG A 166 8.97 -22.78 -6.30
CA ARG A 166 9.68 -21.54 -6.08
C ARG A 166 10.23 -21.50 -4.66
N THR A 167 11.45 -20.99 -4.54
CA THR A 167 12.04 -20.55 -3.28
C THR A 167 12.36 -19.07 -3.44
N VAL A 168 11.91 -18.26 -2.47
CA VAL A 168 11.89 -16.80 -2.56
C VAL A 168 12.34 -16.20 -1.23
N GLU A 169 13.23 -15.20 -1.29
CA GLU A 169 13.45 -14.27 -0.20
C GLU A 169 12.30 -13.25 -0.20
N PRO A 170 11.43 -13.23 0.80
CA PRO A 170 10.32 -12.28 0.85
C PRO A 170 10.83 -10.89 1.24
N TYR A 171 10.39 -9.84 0.53
CA TYR A 171 10.78 -8.45 0.84
C TYR A 171 9.59 -7.58 1.17
N GLN A 172 8.46 -7.77 0.50
CA GLN A 172 7.28 -6.92 0.69
C GLN A 172 5.97 -7.63 0.34
N LEU A 173 4.93 -7.40 1.14
CA LEU A 173 3.55 -7.68 0.76
C LEU A 173 2.94 -6.46 0.09
N VAL A 174 2.26 -6.68 -1.03
CA VAL A 174 1.65 -5.64 -1.84
C VAL A 174 0.17 -5.96 -2.05
N SER A 175 -0.70 -5.02 -1.73
CA SER A 175 -2.12 -5.10 -2.08
C SER A 175 -2.39 -4.17 -3.27
N LYS A 176 -2.98 -4.71 -4.35
CA LYS A 176 -3.36 -3.97 -5.54
C LYS A 176 -4.64 -4.55 -6.15
N ASN A 177 -5.63 -3.70 -6.41
CA ASN A 177 -6.91 -4.09 -7.04
C ASN A 177 -7.60 -5.28 -6.36
N GLY A 178 -7.65 -5.28 -5.02
CA GLY A 178 -8.24 -6.37 -4.24
C GLY A 178 -7.45 -7.67 -4.23
N HIS A 179 -6.22 -7.68 -4.76
CA HIS A 179 -5.35 -8.84 -4.78
C HIS A 179 -4.08 -8.61 -3.98
N TRP A 180 -3.63 -9.67 -3.31
CA TRP A 180 -2.37 -9.69 -2.59
C TRP A 180 -1.26 -10.30 -3.42
N TYR A 181 -0.09 -9.69 -3.31
CA TYR A 181 1.14 -10.12 -3.97
C TYR A 181 2.28 -10.16 -2.96
N LEU A 182 3.16 -11.14 -3.14
CA LEU A 182 4.48 -11.16 -2.52
C LEU A 182 5.49 -10.62 -3.52
N TYR A 183 6.20 -9.58 -3.14
CA TYR A 183 7.40 -9.15 -3.85
C TYR A 183 8.63 -9.74 -3.16
N GLY A 184 9.48 -10.42 -3.93
CA GLY A 184 10.63 -11.12 -3.38
C GLY A 184 11.63 -11.53 -4.46
N TYR A 185 12.84 -11.88 -4.02
CA TYR A 185 13.90 -12.40 -4.87
C TYR A 185 13.70 -13.89 -5.10
N CYS A 186 13.54 -14.28 -6.35
CA CYS A 186 13.28 -15.66 -6.75
C CYS A 186 14.59 -16.35 -7.14
N TYR A 187 15.01 -17.36 -6.42
CA TYR A 187 16.25 -18.09 -6.70
C TYR A 187 16.24 -18.76 -8.08
N LEU A 188 15.11 -19.31 -8.51
CA LEU A 188 15.02 -19.96 -9.83
C LEU A 188 15.18 -18.98 -10.99
N ARG A 189 14.80 -17.72 -10.82
CA ARG A 189 14.88 -16.69 -11.86
C ARG A 189 16.06 -15.73 -11.67
N ASN A 190 16.74 -15.80 -10.53
CA ASN A 190 17.79 -14.88 -10.12
C ASN A 190 17.38 -13.40 -10.26
N ASP A 191 16.13 -13.09 -9.91
CA ASP A 191 15.55 -11.76 -10.11
C ASP A 191 14.41 -11.51 -9.13
N TYR A 192 14.12 -10.22 -8.88
CA TYR A 192 12.95 -9.80 -8.10
C TYR A 192 11.67 -9.99 -8.88
N ARG A 193 10.68 -10.63 -8.27
CA ARG A 193 9.41 -10.98 -8.88
C ARG A 193 8.25 -10.70 -7.96
N LEU A 194 7.11 -10.43 -8.61
CA LEU A 194 5.83 -10.26 -7.94
C LEU A 194 5.01 -11.55 -8.10
N PHE A 195 4.68 -12.20 -6.99
CA PHE A 195 3.91 -13.44 -6.96
C PHE A 195 2.51 -13.17 -6.42
N LYS A 196 1.47 -13.44 -7.21
CA LYS A 196 0.08 -13.33 -6.77
C LYS A 196 -0.21 -14.45 -5.76
N LEU A 197 -0.66 -14.10 -4.54
CA LEU A 197 -0.87 -15.09 -3.49
C LEU A 197 -1.89 -16.17 -3.87
N SER A 198 -2.93 -15.79 -4.62
CA SER A 198 -3.94 -16.76 -5.09
C SER A 198 -3.40 -17.84 -6.06
N ARG A 199 -2.17 -17.67 -6.54
CA ARG A 199 -1.47 -18.65 -7.40
C ARG A 199 -0.38 -19.42 -6.67
N MET A 200 -0.24 -19.21 -5.36
CA MET A 200 0.72 -19.92 -4.51
C MET A 200 0.01 -21.09 -3.84
N ILE A 201 0.57 -22.28 -3.91
CA ILE A 201 0.04 -23.49 -3.28
C ILE A 201 1.08 -24.03 -2.30
N GLY A 202 0.65 -24.39 -1.09
CA GLY A 202 1.49 -25.03 -0.08
C GLY A 202 2.67 -24.13 0.35
N ALA A 203 2.41 -22.83 0.54
CA ALA A 203 3.44 -21.91 1.03
C ALA A 203 3.95 -22.37 2.40
N LYS A 204 5.28 -22.42 2.54
CA LYS A 204 5.96 -22.84 3.77
C LYS A 204 7.14 -21.91 4.03
N MET A 205 7.34 -21.56 5.29
CA MET A 205 8.56 -20.91 5.75
C MET A 205 9.68 -21.97 5.78
N CYS A 206 10.83 -21.64 5.21
CA CYS A 206 12.02 -22.50 5.22
C CYS A 206 12.89 -22.18 6.44
N GLU A 207 13.87 -23.02 6.72
CA GLU A 207 14.82 -22.80 7.80
C GLU A 207 15.93 -21.80 7.42
N GLU A 208 16.13 -21.62 6.12
CA GLU A 208 17.18 -20.72 5.61
C GLU A 208 16.82 -19.26 5.86
N PHE A 209 17.80 -18.54 6.39
CA PHE A 209 17.74 -17.10 6.58
C PHE A 209 18.34 -16.37 5.38
N TYR A 210 17.83 -15.20 5.09
CA TYR A 210 18.43 -14.31 4.11
C TYR A 210 18.85 -12.99 4.76
N THR A 211 19.91 -12.38 4.24
CA THR A 211 20.31 -11.02 4.62
C THR A 211 19.63 -10.04 3.65
N PRO A 212 18.74 -9.16 4.16
CA PRO A 212 18.08 -8.19 3.31
C PRO A 212 19.11 -7.31 2.58
N LYS A 213 18.89 -7.16 1.28
CA LYS A 213 19.65 -6.25 0.40
C LYS A 213 18.76 -5.08 0.02
N ASP A 214 19.38 -4.00 -0.43
CA ASP A 214 18.61 -2.95 -1.10
C ASP A 214 17.92 -3.57 -2.33
N PHE A 215 16.62 -3.39 -2.40
CA PHE A 215 15.81 -3.94 -3.49
C PHE A 215 15.10 -2.83 -4.25
N PRO A 216 14.95 -2.96 -5.56
CA PRO A 216 14.23 -2.00 -6.36
C PRO A 216 12.75 -1.99 -5.93
N LYS A 217 12.14 -0.81 -5.88
CA LYS A 217 10.68 -0.73 -5.64
C LYS A 217 9.95 -1.59 -6.67
N PRO A 218 8.95 -2.39 -6.25
CA PRO A 218 8.17 -3.17 -7.18
C PRO A 218 7.56 -2.24 -8.24
N ARG A 219 7.79 -2.55 -9.50
CA ARG A 219 7.14 -1.82 -10.60
C ARG A 219 5.66 -2.19 -10.63
N LEU A 220 4.90 -1.53 -9.78
CA LEU A 220 3.45 -1.72 -9.66
C LEU A 220 2.67 -0.89 -10.68
N ASN A 221 3.33 0.08 -11.29
CA ASN A 221 2.75 0.93 -12.30
C ASN A 221 2.70 0.17 -13.63
N ILE A 222 1.67 -0.67 -13.72
CA ILE A 222 1.18 -1.09 -15.03
C ILE A 222 0.80 0.16 -15.84
N ASP A 223 0.50 1.27 -15.17
CA ASP A 223 0.12 2.53 -15.80
C ASP A 223 1.21 3.11 -16.71
N ASP A 224 2.49 2.98 -16.37
CA ASP A 224 3.60 3.39 -17.26
C ASP A 224 3.74 2.45 -18.48
N ILE A 225 3.42 1.15 -18.30
CA ILE A 225 3.41 0.16 -19.38
C ILE A 225 2.04 0.20 -20.08
N ALA A 226 0.96 0.41 -19.34
CA ALA A 226 -0.39 0.52 -19.86
C ALA A 226 -0.54 1.75 -20.74
N SER A 227 -0.04 2.92 -20.31
CA SER A 227 -0.10 4.15 -21.12
C SER A 227 0.65 4.03 -22.46
N THR A 228 1.72 3.24 -22.50
CA THR A 228 2.49 3.00 -23.74
C THR A 228 1.84 1.95 -24.66
N LEU A 229 1.07 1.01 -24.11
CA LEU A 229 0.42 -0.09 -24.85
C LEU A 229 -1.07 0.11 -25.03
N GLN A 230 -1.64 1.15 -24.41
CA GLN A 230 -3.05 1.44 -24.47
C GLN A 230 -3.43 1.99 -25.84
N ILE A 231 -4.43 1.38 -26.43
CA ILE A 231 -5.10 1.86 -27.64
C ILE A 231 -6.54 2.23 -27.29
N THR A 232 -7.17 3.02 -28.12
CA THR A 232 -8.60 3.29 -28.05
C THR A 232 -9.33 2.38 -29.02
N ILE A 233 -10.35 1.69 -28.52
CA ILE A 233 -11.26 0.90 -29.33
C ILE A 233 -12.66 1.52 -29.30
N THR A 234 -13.45 1.30 -30.32
CA THR A 234 -14.84 1.75 -30.39
C THR A 234 -15.76 0.58 -30.04
N LEU A 235 -16.52 0.72 -28.97
CA LEU A 235 -17.52 -0.26 -28.56
C LEU A 235 -18.92 0.26 -28.79
N ARG A 236 -19.82 -0.61 -29.23
CA ARG A 236 -21.27 -0.41 -29.16
C ARG A 236 -21.81 -1.23 -28.01
N ILE A 237 -22.43 -0.57 -27.03
CA ILE A 237 -22.92 -1.22 -25.82
C ILE A 237 -24.41 -0.98 -25.64
N HIS A 238 -25.10 -1.98 -25.06
CA HIS A 238 -26.48 -1.79 -24.63
C HIS A 238 -26.52 -1.04 -23.30
N LYS A 239 -27.48 -0.17 -23.06
CA LYS A 239 -27.61 0.67 -21.86
C LYS A 239 -27.59 -0.12 -20.54
N SER A 240 -28.01 -1.37 -20.53
CA SER A 240 -28.05 -2.21 -19.34
C SER A 240 -26.67 -2.59 -18.76
N ILE A 241 -25.60 -2.38 -19.52
CA ILE A 241 -24.21 -2.64 -19.05
C ILE A 241 -23.39 -1.36 -18.92
N MET A 242 -24.03 -0.21 -19.02
CA MET A 242 -23.37 1.09 -18.96
C MET A 242 -22.59 1.27 -17.65
N GLU A 243 -23.16 0.89 -16.49
CA GLU A 243 -22.50 0.94 -15.20
C GLU A 243 -21.15 0.24 -15.22
N ARG A 244 -21.07 -0.97 -15.79
CA ARG A 244 -19.83 -1.75 -15.87
C ARG A 244 -18.75 -1.11 -16.76
N VAL A 245 -19.18 -0.33 -17.76
CA VAL A 245 -18.27 0.36 -18.68
C VAL A 245 -17.80 1.70 -18.12
N LEU A 246 -18.64 2.37 -17.31
CA LEU A 246 -18.30 3.60 -16.60
C LEU A 246 -17.15 3.42 -15.61
N ASP A 247 -16.88 2.20 -15.13
CA ASP A 247 -15.71 1.91 -14.29
C ASP A 247 -14.37 2.12 -15.02
N TYR A 248 -14.38 2.18 -16.36
CA TYR A 248 -13.17 2.24 -17.18
C TYR A 248 -13.04 3.55 -17.99
N CYS A 249 -14.12 4.25 -18.25
CA CYS A 249 -14.10 5.47 -19.03
C CYS A 249 -15.19 6.46 -18.59
N PRO A 250 -14.93 7.78 -18.65
CA PRO A 250 -15.86 8.81 -18.22
C PRO A 250 -17.07 8.90 -19.14
N PHE A 251 -18.18 9.39 -18.62
CA PHE A 251 -19.46 9.48 -19.33
C PHE A 251 -19.40 10.31 -20.62
N GLU A 252 -18.51 11.28 -20.68
CA GLU A 252 -18.30 12.15 -21.84
C GLU A 252 -17.84 11.38 -23.10
N GLN A 253 -17.37 10.15 -22.92
CA GLN A 253 -16.97 9.26 -24.02
C GLN A 253 -18.12 8.41 -24.57
N PHE A 254 -19.33 8.55 -24.01
CA PHE A 254 -20.51 7.84 -24.45
C PHE A 254 -21.35 8.72 -25.39
N MET A 255 -21.53 8.27 -26.61
CA MET A 255 -22.40 8.89 -27.61
C MET A 255 -23.65 8.03 -27.77
N SER A 256 -24.84 8.65 -27.72
CA SER A 256 -26.11 7.93 -27.92
C SER A 256 -26.19 7.31 -29.31
N ASP A 257 -26.61 6.06 -29.36
CA ASP A 257 -26.87 5.30 -30.57
C ASP A 257 -28.31 4.73 -30.53
N GLY A 258 -29.27 5.60 -30.79
CA GLY A 258 -30.69 5.32 -30.62
C GLY A 258 -31.13 5.24 -29.15
N ASP A 259 -32.24 4.56 -28.88
CA ASP A 259 -32.87 4.54 -27.54
C ASP A 259 -32.25 3.56 -26.56
N SER A 260 -31.46 2.62 -27.01
CA SER A 260 -31.01 1.47 -26.20
C SER A 260 -29.50 1.24 -26.21
N HIS A 261 -28.74 1.93 -27.06
CA HIS A 261 -27.30 1.71 -27.19
C HIS A 261 -26.48 3.00 -27.08
N TYR A 262 -25.21 2.82 -26.82
CA TYR A 262 -24.18 3.86 -26.83
C TYR A 262 -22.97 3.39 -27.61
N ILE A 263 -22.36 4.33 -28.33
CA ILE A 263 -21.03 4.19 -28.92
C ILE A 263 -20.03 4.75 -27.89
N VAL A 264 -18.98 4.00 -27.52
CA VAL A 264 -18.05 4.37 -26.48
C VAL A 264 -16.61 4.27 -26.98
N SER A 265 -15.82 5.31 -26.73
CA SER A 265 -14.37 5.29 -26.92
C SER A 265 -13.73 4.64 -25.67
N PHE A 266 -13.31 3.39 -25.80
CA PHE A 266 -12.90 2.55 -24.67
C PHE A 266 -11.39 2.34 -24.65
N PRO A 267 -10.71 2.54 -23.48
CA PRO A 267 -9.28 2.25 -23.32
C PRO A 267 -9.05 0.74 -23.31
N PHE A 268 -8.15 0.26 -24.15
CA PHE A 268 -7.92 -1.18 -24.34
C PHE A 268 -6.42 -1.49 -24.46
N ILE A 269 -6.02 -2.66 -24.00
CA ILE A 269 -4.67 -3.18 -24.20
C ILE A 269 -4.79 -4.53 -24.91
N ASP A 270 -4.08 -4.71 -26.03
CA ASP A 270 -4.11 -5.93 -26.83
C ASP A 270 -3.40 -7.09 -26.09
N ARG A 271 -4.07 -7.66 -25.07
CA ARG A 271 -3.68 -8.84 -24.31
C ARG A 271 -4.88 -9.69 -23.94
N ASP A 272 -4.70 -10.97 -23.78
CA ASP A 272 -5.78 -11.96 -23.51
C ASP A 272 -6.72 -11.54 -22.39
N TYR A 273 -6.20 -11.06 -21.26
CA TYR A 273 -7.00 -10.58 -20.15
C TYR A 273 -8.08 -9.55 -20.52
N TYR A 274 -7.74 -8.62 -21.42
CA TYR A 274 -8.69 -7.57 -21.86
C TYR A 274 -9.73 -8.09 -22.83
N TYR A 275 -9.39 -9.09 -23.65
CA TYR A 275 -10.38 -9.80 -24.48
C TYR A 275 -11.36 -10.57 -23.60
N ASP A 276 -10.88 -11.25 -22.57
CA ASP A 276 -11.73 -11.99 -21.64
C ASP A 276 -12.68 -11.05 -20.88
N MET A 277 -12.19 -9.85 -20.52
CA MET A 277 -13.02 -8.78 -19.94
C MET A 277 -14.12 -8.35 -20.91
N LEU A 278 -13.82 -8.08 -22.19
CA LEU A 278 -14.84 -7.73 -23.19
C LEU A 278 -15.84 -8.87 -23.38
N LEU A 279 -15.38 -10.11 -23.46
CA LEU A 279 -16.26 -11.27 -23.59
C LEU A 279 -17.17 -11.44 -22.36
N SER A 280 -16.72 -11.03 -21.17
CA SER A 280 -17.56 -11.05 -19.96
C SER A 280 -18.77 -10.10 -20.03
N LEU A 281 -18.78 -9.13 -20.95
CA LEU A 281 -19.91 -8.24 -21.18
C LEU A 281 -21.03 -8.93 -21.99
N GLY A 282 -20.77 -10.10 -22.54
CA GLY A 282 -21.72 -10.94 -23.25
C GLY A 282 -22.18 -10.33 -24.59
N ASP A 283 -23.42 -10.63 -24.95
CA ASP A 283 -24.09 -10.20 -26.17
C ASP A 283 -24.48 -8.71 -26.19
N LYS A 284 -24.20 -7.99 -25.12
CA LYS A 284 -24.55 -6.58 -24.94
C LYS A 284 -23.41 -5.63 -25.31
N CYS A 285 -22.28 -6.15 -25.76
CA CYS A 285 -21.11 -5.39 -26.16
C CYS A 285 -20.58 -5.88 -27.50
N GLU A 286 -20.48 -4.96 -28.46
CA GLU A 286 -19.89 -5.20 -29.76
C GLU A 286 -18.67 -4.30 -29.96
N CYS A 287 -17.53 -4.87 -30.34
CA CYS A 287 -16.39 -4.11 -30.80
C CYS A 287 -16.55 -3.72 -32.26
N LEU A 288 -16.61 -2.42 -32.55
CA LEU A 288 -16.74 -1.90 -33.88
C LEU A 288 -15.38 -1.69 -34.53
N GLU A 289 -14.47 -1.05 -33.82
CA GLU A 289 -13.12 -0.68 -34.28
C GLU A 289 -12.07 -0.89 -33.20
N PRO A 290 -10.83 -1.18 -33.62
CA PRO A 290 -10.34 -1.45 -34.98
C PRO A 290 -10.69 -2.88 -35.43
N ALA A 291 -10.73 -3.11 -36.74
CA ALA A 291 -11.13 -4.39 -37.33
C ALA A 291 -10.36 -5.59 -36.82
N TYR A 292 -9.03 -5.47 -36.61
CA TYR A 292 -8.19 -6.57 -36.12
C TYR A 292 -8.55 -7.03 -34.70
N ILE A 293 -9.00 -6.13 -33.82
CA ILE A 293 -9.50 -6.48 -32.47
C ILE A 293 -10.82 -7.24 -32.58
N ARG A 294 -11.73 -6.76 -33.47
CA ARG A 294 -12.99 -7.42 -33.74
C ARG A 294 -12.77 -8.85 -34.29
N GLU A 295 -11.84 -9.02 -35.22
CA GLU A 295 -11.46 -10.33 -35.77
C GLU A 295 -10.94 -11.29 -34.68
N LYS A 296 -10.04 -10.84 -33.80
CA LYS A 296 -9.57 -11.63 -32.65
C LYS A 296 -10.71 -12.03 -31.71
N LEU A 297 -11.65 -11.14 -31.44
CA LEU A 297 -12.83 -11.45 -30.63
C LEU A 297 -13.70 -12.51 -31.32
N GLN A 298 -13.95 -12.38 -32.61
CA GLN A 298 -14.71 -13.36 -33.38
C GLN A 298 -14.05 -14.75 -33.34
N GLU A 299 -12.73 -14.81 -33.45
CA GLU A 299 -11.99 -16.07 -33.33
C GLU A 299 -12.16 -16.71 -31.95
N LYS A 300 -12.05 -15.91 -30.87
CA LYS A 300 -12.29 -16.39 -29.49
C LYS A 300 -13.75 -16.87 -29.31
N ILE A 301 -14.72 -16.16 -29.83
CA ILE A 301 -16.16 -16.55 -29.80
C ILE A 301 -16.39 -17.86 -30.53
N LYS A 302 -15.79 -18.05 -31.70
CA LYS A 302 -15.86 -19.32 -32.42
C LYS A 302 -15.29 -20.50 -31.60
N LYS A 303 -14.13 -20.30 -30.95
CA LYS A 303 -13.54 -21.30 -30.05
C LYS A 303 -14.45 -21.61 -28.86
N LEU A 304 -15.05 -20.58 -28.26
CA LEU A 304 -16.02 -20.75 -27.17
C LEU A 304 -17.26 -21.54 -27.64
N SER A 305 -17.84 -21.14 -28.75
CA SER A 305 -19.02 -21.82 -29.33
C SER A 305 -18.75 -23.30 -29.60
N ALA A 306 -17.55 -23.64 -30.08
CA ALA A 306 -17.17 -25.03 -30.35
C ALA A 306 -17.04 -25.91 -29.10
N ILE A 307 -16.88 -25.33 -27.90
CA ILE A 307 -16.85 -26.07 -26.62
C ILE A 307 -18.25 -26.50 -26.19
N TYR A 308 -19.29 -25.74 -26.57
CA TYR A 308 -20.68 -25.96 -26.16
C TYR A 308 -21.55 -26.64 -27.24
N GLN A 309 -20.97 -26.98 -28.38
CA GLN A 309 -21.57 -27.81 -29.41
C GLN A 309 -21.15 -29.27 -29.30
#